data_f63a6daf85fb1b0e27c17637584fd887
#
_entry.id   f63a6daf85fb1b0e27c17637584fd887
#
_cell.length_a   1.000
_cell.length_b   1.000
_cell.length_c   1.000
_cell.angle_alpha   90.00
_cell.angle_beta   90.00
_cell.angle_gamma   90.00
#
_symmetry.space_group_name_H-M   'P 1'
#
loop_
_entity.id
_entity.type
_entity.pdbx_description
1 polymer ?
#
loop_
_entity_poly.entity_id
_entity_poly.type
_entity_poly.pdbx_seq_one_letter_code
_entity_poly.pdbx_strand_id
1 'polypeptide(L)'
;MLRKVSQASFASIAVSLLAACATPPASPPSASIDPPQAERVMTLAASGVQNYSCEFDAQHRLGWVFKSPLATLYDASGHATVRHGAGPSWETEEGSRIVGHVLAQQPSETRASIPQLLLETHSTAGSGPLSAVRYVQRLHTVGGLAPTAPCATEHETGSSPYLADYVFYR
;
A
#
# COMPACT_ATOMS: atom_id res chain seq x y z
N MET A 1 -30.10 87.46 11.61
CA MET A 1 -29.80 86.20 12.27
C MET A 1 -29.36 85.19 11.17
N LEU A 2 -28.03 85.03 10.98
CA LEU A 2 -27.48 84.14 9.98
C LEU A 2 -27.13 82.79 10.68
N ARG A 3 -27.71 81.70 10.21
CA ARG A 3 -27.32 80.35 10.63
C ARG A 3 -26.20 79.86 9.73
N LYS A 4 -25.03 79.54 10.34
CA LYS A 4 -23.92 78.86 9.70
C LYS A 4 -24.30 77.39 9.53
N VAL A 5 -24.19 76.92 8.33
CA VAL A 5 -24.27 75.47 8.00
C VAL A 5 -22.85 74.90 8.00
N SER A 6 -22.56 73.96 8.89
CA SER A 6 -21.28 73.28 8.97
C SER A 6 -21.31 72.09 8.03
N GLN A 7 -20.41 72.06 7.04
CA GLN A 7 -20.22 70.90 6.17
C GLN A 7 -19.31 69.88 6.82
N ALA A 8 -19.78 68.69 7.06
CA ALA A 8 -18.99 67.57 7.53
C ALA A 8 -18.45 66.79 6.33
N SER A 9 -17.15 66.76 6.17
CA SER A 9 -16.43 65.98 5.18
C SER A 9 -16.34 64.50 5.62
N PHE A 10 -16.96 63.60 4.88
CA PHE A 10 -16.77 62.16 5.07
C PHE A 10 -15.54 61.71 4.30
N ALA A 11 -14.49 61.30 5.04
CA ALA A 11 -13.32 60.62 4.46
C ALA A 11 -13.65 59.14 4.25
N SER A 12 -13.76 58.72 3.00
CA SER A 12 -13.93 57.31 2.63
C SER A 12 -12.61 56.55 2.71
N ILE A 13 -12.49 55.63 3.66
CA ILE A 13 -11.33 54.74 3.79
C ILE A 13 -11.59 53.55 2.86
N ALA A 14 -10.81 53.42 1.80
CA ALA A 14 -10.81 52.26 0.92
C ALA A 14 -9.96 51.15 1.57
N VAL A 15 -10.60 50.10 2.04
CA VAL A 15 -9.91 48.88 2.56
C VAL A 15 -9.62 47.97 1.36
N SER A 16 -8.35 47.88 0.96
CA SER A 16 -7.90 46.96 -0.07
C SER A 16 -7.73 45.56 0.54
N LEU A 17 -8.62 44.63 0.21
CA LEU A 17 -8.50 43.21 0.54
C LEU A 17 -7.43 42.55 -0.35
N LEU A 18 -6.25 42.29 0.17
CA LEU A 18 -5.26 41.42 -0.46
C LEU A 18 -5.72 39.97 -0.29
N ALA A 19 -6.23 39.35 -1.36
CA ALA A 19 -6.49 37.93 -1.41
C ALA A 19 -5.14 37.19 -1.51
N ALA A 20 -4.65 36.68 -0.40
CA ALA A 20 -3.50 35.78 -0.38
C ALA A 20 -3.94 34.43 -0.98
N CYS A 21 -3.47 34.10 -2.19
CA CYS A 21 -3.58 32.75 -2.75
C CYS A 21 -2.74 31.81 -1.90
N ALA A 22 -3.36 31.09 -0.96
CA ALA A 22 -2.72 30.00 -0.26
C ALA A 22 -2.52 28.82 -1.24
N THR A 23 -1.29 28.61 -1.68
CA THR A 23 -0.91 27.36 -2.36
C THR A 23 -1.08 26.21 -1.38
N PRO A 24 -1.83 25.14 -1.75
CA PRO A 24 -1.93 23.97 -0.89
C PRO A 24 -0.52 23.37 -0.67
N PRO A 25 -0.22 22.86 0.53
CA PRO A 25 1.07 22.21 0.79
C PRO A 25 1.27 21.05 -0.19
N ALA A 26 2.44 21.00 -0.83
CA ALA A 26 2.80 19.89 -1.69
C ALA A 26 2.81 18.60 -0.85
N SER A 27 2.12 17.56 -1.33
CA SER A 27 2.19 16.24 -0.68
C SER A 27 3.65 15.78 -0.62
N PRO A 28 4.10 15.18 0.49
CA PRO A 28 5.45 14.65 0.57
C PRO A 28 5.67 13.63 -0.55
N PRO A 29 6.87 13.58 -1.15
CA PRO A 29 7.18 12.60 -2.19
C PRO A 29 6.94 11.19 -1.64
N SER A 30 6.23 10.34 -2.40
CA SER A 30 6.11 8.92 -2.09
C SER A 30 7.51 8.31 -1.99
N ALA A 31 7.77 7.55 -0.93
CA ALA A 31 9.02 6.81 -0.82
C ALA A 31 9.18 5.89 -2.04
N SER A 32 10.39 5.86 -2.64
CA SER A 32 10.67 4.93 -3.74
C SER A 32 10.48 3.50 -3.29
N ILE A 33 9.84 2.69 -4.14
CA ILE A 33 9.77 1.23 -3.96
C ILE A 33 10.83 0.50 -4.78
N ASP A 34 11.82 1.22 -5.34
CA ASP A 34 12.94 0.61 -6.03
C ASP A 34 13.96 0.06 -5.03
N PRO A 35 14.43 -1.19 -5.19
CA PRO A 35 15.42 -1.75 -4.29
C PRO A 35 16.79 -1.06 -4.49
N PRO A 36 17.51 -0.74 -3.40
CA PRO A 36 18.81 -0.08 -3.52
C PRO A 36 19.86 -1.04 -4.08
N GLN A 37 20.57 -0.66 -5.17
CA GLN A 37 21.75 -1.34 -5.72
C GLN A 37 21.59 -2.89 -5.81
N ALA A 38 20.45 -3.36 -6.26
CA ALA A 38 20.11 -4.78 -6.30
C ALA A 38 19.96 -5.31 -7.73
N GLU A 39 20.33 -6.57 -7.92
CA GLU A 39 20.21 -7.27 -9.20
C GLU A 39 18.91 -8.09 -9.20
N ARG A 40 18.08 -7.91 -10.23
CA ARG A 40 16.86 -8.70 -10.41
C ARG A 40 17.20 -10.14 -10.78
N VAL A 41 16.69 -11.09 -10.01
CA VAL A 41 16.94 -12.52 -10.22
C VAL A 41 15.74 -13.26 -10.82
N MET A 42 14.51 -12.84 -10.50
CA MET A 42 13.31 -13.43 -11.11
C MET A 42 12.13 -12.47 -11.04
N THR A 43 11.15 -12.68 -11.92
CA THR A 43 9.83 -12.05 -11.89
C THR A 43 8.78 -13.14 -12.02
N LEU A 44 7.80 -13.17 -11.13
CA LEU A 44 6.74 -14.17 -11.07
C LEU A 44 5.38 -13.47 -10.99
N ALA A 45 4.42 -13.96 -11.78
CA ALA A 45 3.04 -13.52 -11.69
C ALA A 45 2.33 -14.23 -10.52
N ALA A 46 1.60 -13.49 -9.70
CA ALA A 46 0.89 -14.03 -8.55
C ALA A 46 -0.62 -14.03 -8.75
N SER A 47 -1.25 -15.11 -8.32
CA SER A 47 -2.70 -15.23 -8.18
C SER A 47 -3.04 -15.81 -6.81
N GLY A 48 -3.95 -15.15 -6.08
CA GLY A 48 -4.31 -15.60 -4.74
C GLY A 48 -5.35 -14.70 -4.08
N VAL A 49 -5.35 -14.71 -2.75
CA VAL A 49 -6.26 -13.94 -1.91
C VAL A 49 -5.52 -13.20 -0.80
N GLN A 50 -6.08 -12.07 -0.40
CA GLN A 50 -5.78 -11.43 0.87
C GLN A 50 -6.83 -11.89 1.87
N ASN A 51 -6.40 -12.46 3.01
CA ASN A 51 -7.28 -12.95 4.06
C ASN A 51 -7.47 -11.86 5.12
N TYR A 52 -8.69 -11.74 5.59
CA TYR A 52 -9.14 -10.77 6.58
C TYR A 52 -9.88 -11.46 7.72
N SER A 53 -9.86 -10.85 8.89
CA SER A 53 -10.71 -11.21 10.03
C SER A 53 -11.48 -9.97 10.48
N CYS A 54 -12.70 -10.16 10.90
CA CYS A 54 -13.50 -9.13 11.53
C CYS A 54 -13.05 -8.94 12.96
N GLU A 55 -12.60 -7.76 13.34
CA GLU A 55 -12.08 -7.48 14.68
C GLU A 55 -12.58 -6.14 15.20
N PHE A 56 -12.64 -6.01 16.52
CA PHE A 56 -12.94 -4.73 17.16
C PHE A 56 -11.73 -3.77 17.05
N ASP A 57 -12.01 -2.53 16.68
CA ASP A 57 -11.07 -1.43 16.81
C ASP A 57 -11.02 -0.90 18.27
N ALA A 58 -10.15 0.09 18.53
CA ALA A 58 -10.03 0.72 19.84
C ALA A 58 -11.32 1.43 20.31
N GLN A 59 -12.28 1.66 19.43
CA GLN A 59 -13.60 2.24 19.72
C GLN A 59 -14.72 1.20 19.77
N HIS A 60 -14.37 -0.10 19.90
CA HIS A 60 -15.31 -1.22 19.90
C HIS A 60 -16.23 -1.30 18.67
N ARG A 61 -15.72 -0.92 17.48
CA ARG A 61 -16.41 -1.08 16.21
C ARG A 61 -15.81 -2.23 15.44
N LEU A 62 -16.65 -3.11 14.89
CA LEU A 62 -16.20 -4.18 14.02
C LEU A 62 -15.70 -3.66 12.67
N GLY A 63 -14.62 -4.24 12.18
CA GLY A 63 -14.03 -3.93 10.89
C GLY A 63 -13.10 -5.04 10.38
N TRP A 64 -12.93 -5.10 9.07
CA TRP A 64 -12.01 -6.04 8.45
C TRP A 64 -10.55 -5.68 8.73
N VAL A 65 -9.81 -6.59 9.34
CA VAL A 65 -8.37 -6.48 9.61
C VAL A 65 -7.63 -7.50 8.75
N PHE A 66 -6.65 -7.03 7.98
CA PHE A 66 -5.78 -7.90 7.18
C PHE A 66 -4.99 -8.86 8.06
N LYS A 67 -4.94 -10.13 7.66
CA LYS A 67 -4.21 -11.19 8.38
C LYS A 67 -3.03 -11.74 7.60
N SER A 68 -3.26 -12.17 6.38
CA SER A 68 -2.20 -12.80 5.58
C SER A 68 -2.56 -12.84 4.09
N PRO A 69 -1.55 -12.81 3.22
CA PRO A 69 -1.73 -13.28 1.85
C PRO A 69 -1.77 -14.82 1.82
N LEU A 70 -2.37 -15.35 0.77
CA LEU A 70 -2.23 -16.72 0.33
C LEU A 70 -2.25 -16.72 -1.19
N ALA A 71 -1.09 -16.96 -1.82
CA ALA A 71 -0.98 -16.91 -3.28
C ALA A 71 0.01 -17.95 -3.80
N THR A 72 -0.20 -18.34 -5.05
CA THR A 72 0.76 -19.07 -5.87
C THR A 72 1.38 -18.11 -6.88
N LEU A 73 2.70 -18.19 -7.01
CA LEU A 73 3.47 -17.42 -7.97
C LEU A 73 3.93 -18.34 -9.11
N TYR A 74 3.78 -17.85 -10.32
CA TYR A 74 3.99 -18.58 -11.56
C TYR A 74 5.10 -17.94 -12.39
N ASP A 75 5.91 -18.77 -13.01
CA ASP A 75 6.88 -18.31 -14.00
C ASP A 75 6.22 -17.95 -15.35
N ALA A 76 7.02 -17.51 -16.33
CA ALA A 76 6.53 -17.09 -17.63
C ALA A 76 5.93 -18.27 -18.47
N SER A 77 6.21 -19.52 -18.09
CA SER A 77 5.60 -20.70 -18.71
C SER A 77 4.30 -21.16 -18.03
N GLY A 78 3.94 -20.51 -16.93
CA GLY A 78 2.75 -20.82 -16.14
C GLY A 78 2.97 -21.93 -15.11
N HIS A 79 4.20 -22.33 -14.82
CA HIS A 79 4.50 -23.28 -13.75
C HIS A 79 4.42 -22.58 -12.39
N ALA A 80 3.76 -23.23 -11.43
CA ALA A 80 3.76 -22.83 -10.03
C ALA A 80 5.16 -23.00 -9.45
N THR A 81 5.78 -21.90 -9.01
CA THR A 81 7.20 -21.88 -8.62
C THR A 81 7.38 -21.56 -7.13
N VAL A 82 6.57 -20.64 -6.60
CA VAL A 82 6.70 -20.15 -5.22
C VAL A 82 5.33 -20.02 -4.59
N ARG A 83 5.21 -20.42 -3.34
CA ARG A 83 4.05 -20.13 -2.48
C ARG A 83 4.32 -18.87 -1.67
N HIS A 84 3.33 -18.00 -1.57
CA HIS A 84 3.38 -16.78 -0.77
C HIS A 84 2.34 -16.84 0.34
N GLY A 85 2.78 -16.61 1.56
CA GLY A 85 1.96 -16.74 2.75
C GLY A 85 2.28 -15.72 3.83
N ALA A 86 1.77 -16.02 5.03
CA ALA A 86 1.92 -15.17 6.20
C ALA A 86 3.39 -14.85 6.54
N GLY A 87 3.58 -13.64 7.08
CA GLY A 87 4.86 -13.19 7.57
C GLY A 87 5.35 -11.84 7.04
N PRO A 88 5.22 -11.42 5.79
CA PRO A 88 5.04 -12.17 4.53
C PRO A 88 6.19 -13.14 4.25
N SER A 89 5.89 -14.27 3.66
CA SER A 89 6.88 -15.30 3.33
C SER A 89 6.72 -15.83 1.91
N TRP A 90 7.81 -16.32 1.34
CA TRP A 90 7.88 -16.99 0.04
C TRP A 90 8.66 -18.29 0.19
N GLU A 91 8.16 -19.35 -0.40
CA GLU A 91 8.73 -20.68 -0.28
C GLU A 91 8.60 -21.46 -1.59
N THR A 92 9.72 -22.03 -2.07
CA THR A 92 9.71 -22.97 -3.19
C THR A 92 9.29 -24.38 -2.75
N GLU A 93 8.98 -25.24 -3.70
CA GLU A 93 8.62 -26.64 -3.42
C GLU A 93 9.78 -27.38 -2.72
N GLU A 94 11.02 -27.05 -3.08
CA GLU A 94 12.24 -27.64 -2.48
C GLU A 94 12.57 -27.08 -1.08
N GLY A 95 11.75 -26.18 -0.54
CA GLY A 95 11.88 -25.65 0.81
C GLY A 95 12.84 -24.47 0.97
N SER A 96 13.30 -23.85 -0.13
CA SER A 96 13.99 -22.56 -0.03
C SER A 96 12.98 -21.48 0.37
N ARG A 97 13.21 -20.83 1.53
CA ARG A 97 12.24 -19.92 2.14
C ARG A 97 12.87 -18.62 2.61
N ILE A 98 12.18 -17.54 2.31
CA ILE A 98 12.47 -16.19 2.83
C ILE A 98 11.26 -15.61 3.54
N VAL A 99 11.54 -14.69 4.47
CA VAL A 99 10.55 -13.85 5.16
C VAL A 99 10.94 -12.40 4.97
N GLY A 100 9.95 -11.54 4.82
CA GLY A 100 10.16 -10.11 4.56
C GLY A 100 9.45 -9.19 5.53
N HIS A 101 9.84 -7.93 5.51
CA HIS A 101 9.12 -6.82 6.11
C HIS A 101 9.04 -5.63 5.13
N VAL A 102 7.97 -4.85 5.24
CA VAL A 102 7.75 -3.73 4.31
C VAL A 102 8.69 -2.58 4.63
N LEU A 103 9.46 -2.13 3.63
CA LEU A 103 10.30 -0.93 3.69
C LEU A 103 9.57 0.30 3.17
N ALA A 104 8.86 0.15 2.05
CA ALA A 104 8.16 1.24 1.40
C ALA A 104 6.91 0.73 0.69
N GLN A 105 5.97 1.66 0.46
CA GLN A 105 4.76 1.38 -0.29
C GLN A 105 4.36 2.57 -1.16
N GLN A 106 3.68 2.26 -2.26
CA GLN A 106 3.05 3.24 -3.15
C GLN A 106 1.64 2.79 -3.51
N PRO A 107 0.71 3.71 -3.82
CA PRO A 107 -0.59 3.34 -4.35
C PRO A 107 -0.46 2.45 -5.58
N SER A 108 -1.40 1.54 -5.78
CA SER A 108 -1.51 0.80 -7.03
C SER A 108 -1.88 1.73 -8.18
N GLU A 109 -1.40 1.43 -9.38
CA GLU A 109 -1.86 2.03 -10.63
C GLU A 109 -3.32 1.68 -10.92
N THR A 110 -3.74 0.50 -10.50
CA THR A 110 -5.12 0.02 -10.62
C THR A 110 -5.95 0.48 -9.43
N ARG A 111 -7.04 1.24 -9.72
CA ARG A 111 -7.98 1.71 -8.69
C ARG A 111 -8.56 0.53 -7.87
N ALA A 112 -8.84 0.78 -6.59
CA ALA A 112 -9.40 -0.20 -5.67
C ALA A 112 -8.54 -1.48 -5.54
N SER A 113 -7.23 -1.31 -5.49
CA SER A 113 -6.25 -2.39 -5.33
C SER A 113 -5.34 -2.15 -4.14
N ILE A 114 -4.77 -3.25 -3.61
CA ILE A 114 -3.78 -3.17 -2.55
C ILE A 114 -2.52 -2.44 -3.03
N PRO A 115 -1.75 -1.75 -2.15
CA PRO A 115 -0.59 -0.97 -2.57
C PRO A 115 0.51 -1.84 -3.19
N GLN A 116 1.35 -1.22 -4.00
CA GLN A 116 2.64 -1.73 -4.42
C GLN A 116 3.62 -1.63 -3.26
N LEU A 117 4.55 -2.56 -3.12
CA LEU A 117 5.47 -2.64 -1.97
C LEU A 117 6.91 -2.88 -2.41
N LEU A 118 7.83 -2.36 -1.61
CA LEU A 118 9.18 -2.88 -1.48
C LEU A 118 9.32 -3.54 -0.12
N LEU A 119 9.82 -4.78 -0.09
CA LEU A 119 10.09 -5.53 1.12
C LEU A 119 11.59 -5.90 1.17
N GLU A 120 12.20 -5.75 2.34
CA GLU A 120 13.49 -6.37 2.63
C GLU A 120 13.27 -7.79 3.15
N THR A 121 14.13 -8.73 2.75
CA THR A 121 13.96 -10.15 3.06
C THR A 121 15.24 -10.76 3.60
N HIS A 122 15.06 -11.87 4.31
CA HIS A 122 16.14 -12.74 4.74
C HIS A 122 15.75 -14.21 4.61
N SER A 123 16.74 -15.07 4.35
CA SER A 123 16.53 -16.52 4.27
C SER A 123 16.27 -17.11 5.65
N THR A 124 15.27 -17.98 5.74
CA THR A 124 14.90 -18.67 6.99
C THR A 124 15.03 -20.20 6.89
N ALA A 125 15.06 -20.74 5.67
CA ALA A 125 15.20 -22.19 5.46
C ALA A 125 15.69 -22.50 4.04
N GLY A 126 16.34 -23.63 3.90
CA GLY A 126 16.76 -24.24 2.63
C GLY A 126 17.81 -23.45 1.86
N SER A 127 18.59 -24.16 1.05
CA SER A 127 19.38 -23.58 -0.02
C SER A 127 18.56 -23.63 -1.31
N GLY A 128 18.67 -22.62 -2.17
CA GLY A 128 17.95 -22.59 -3.44
C GLY A 128 17.76 -21.18 -3.97
N PRO A 129 16.87 -20.98 -4.95
CA PRO A 129 16.75 -19.71 -5.68
C PRO A 129 16.38 -18.53 -4.81
N LEU A 130 15.71 -18.74 -3.67
CA LEU A 130 15.34 -17.66 -2.76
C LEU A 130 16.44 -17.32 -1.74
N SER A 131 17.42 -18.19 -1.49
CA SER A 131 18.38 -18.04 -0.39
C SER A 131 19.25 -16.78 -0.45
N ALA A 132 19.49 -16.24 -1.64
CA ALA A 132 20.27 -15.03 -1.87
C ALA A 132 19.39 -13.77 -2.05
N VAL A 133 18.07 -13.90 -2.00
CA VAL A 133 17.15 -12.77 -2.20
C VAL A 133 17.18 -11.84 -0.99
N ARG A 134 17.38 -10.56 -1.27
CA ARG A 134 17.44 -9.45 -0.28
C ARG A 134 16.21 -8.56 -0.32
N TYR A 135 15.61 -8.41 -1.51
CA TYR A 135 14.43 -7.56 -1.68
C TYR A 135 13.40 -8.25 -2.55
N VAL A 136 12.15 -7.97 -2.23
CA VAL A 136 10.98 -8.37 -3.04
C VAL A 136 10.14 -7.14 -3.28
N GLN A 137 9.80 -6.86 -4.56
CA GLN A 137 8.77 -5.90 -4.90
C GLN A 137 7.46 -6.62 -5.18
N ARG A 138 6.35 -6.02 -4.78
CA ARG A 138 5.00 -6.34 -5.25
C ARG A 138 4.52 -5.20 -6.12
N LEU A 139 4.31 -5.46 -7.40
CA LEU A 139 3.96 -4.49 -8.44
C LEU A 139 2.64 -4.85 -9.12
N HIS A 140 2.09 -3.92 -9.91
CA HIS A 140 0.92 -4.10 -10.78
C HIS A 140 -0.27 -4.80 -10.08
N THR A 141 -0.52 -4.41 -8.85
CA THR A 141 -1.55 -5.05 -8.03
C THR A 141 -2.95 -4.77 -8.56
N VAL A 142 -3.79 -5.82 -8.58
CA VAL A 142 -5.21 -5.75 -8.94
C VAL A 142 -6.02 -6.42 -7.84
N GLY A 143 -6.99 -5.70 -7.27
CA GLY A 143 -7.87 -6.21 -6.21
C GLY A 143 -7.19 -6.33 -4.85
N GLY A 144 -7.66 -7.26 -4.03
CA GLY A 144 -7.10 -7.61 -2.73
C GLY A 144 -7.48 -6.71 -1.56
N LEU A 145 -8.22 -5.61 -1.74
CA LEU A 145 -8.72 -4.81 -0.63
C LEU A 145 -9.71 -5.60 0.24
N ALA A 146 -9.91 -5.15 1.47
CA ALA A 146 -10.91 -5.73 2.37
C ALA A 146 -12.28 -5.85 1.69
N PRO A 147 -13.10 -6.87 2.03
CA PRO A 147 -14.46 -6.98 1.53
C PRO A 147 -15.25 -5.69 1.74
N THR A 148 -16.07 -5.31 0.74
CA THR A 148 -16.85 -4.06 0.77
C THR A 148 -18.06 -4.16 1.71
N ALA A 149 -18.61 -5.36 1.89
CA ALA A 149 -19.65 -5.59 2.88
C ALA A 149 -19.06 -5.47 4.28
N PRO A 150 -19.72 -4.75 5.21
CA PRO A 150 -19.27 -4.71 6.60
C PRO A 150 -19.36 -6.11 7.22
N CYS A 151 -18.40 -6.46 8.06
CA CYS A 151 -18.48 -7.68 8.86
C CYS A 151 -19.40 -7.48 10.07
N ALA A 152 -20.03 -8.56 10.56
CA ALA A 152 -21.06 -8.50 11.57
C ALA A 152 -20.70 -9.23 12.88
N THR A 153 -19.74 -10.14 12.84
CA THR A 153 -19.37 -10.98 13.99
C THR A 153 -17.86 -10.98 14.15
N GLU A 154 -17.39 -10.83 15.40
CA GLU A 154 -15.96 -10.94 15.70
C GLU A 154 -15.43 -12.31 15.24
N HIS A 155 -14.23 -12.30 14.65
CA HIS A 155 -13.56 -13.44 14.04
C HIS A 155 -14.22 -14.01 12.76
N GLU A 156 -15.26 -13.35 12.25
CA GLU A 156 -15.75 -13.64 10.90
C GLU A 156 -14.56 -13.54 9.91
N THR A 157 -14.43 -14.51 9.02
CA THR A 157 -13.34 -14.54 8.03
C THR A 157 -13.80 -14.02 6.69
N GLY A 158 -12.96 -13.21 6.04
CA GLY A 158 -13.17 -12.71 4.69
C GLY A 158 -11.94 -12.94 3.83
N SER A 159 -12.13 -13.04 2.53
CA SER A 159 -11.02 -13.09 1.58
C SER A 159 -11.34 -12.28 0.34
N SER A 160 -10.30 -11.66 -0.24
CA SER A 160 -10.43 -10.88 -1.47
C SER A 160 -9.39 -11.32 -2.48
N PRO A 161 -9.81 -11.72 -3.69
CA PRO A 161 -8.90 -12.10 -4.76
C PRO A 161 -7.96 -10.96 -5.14
N TYR A 162 -6.71 -11.29 -5.47
CA TYR A 162 -5.76 -10.33 -6.01
C TYR A 162 -4.82 -10.97 -7.04
N LEU A 163 -4.31 -10.11 -7.92
CA LEU A 163 -3.21 -10.39 -8.82
C LEU A 163 -2.08 -9.40 -8.54
N ALA A 164 -0.84 -9.81 -8.79
CA ALA A 164 0.34 -8.95 -8.71
C ALA A 164 1.51 -9.55 -9.47
N ASP A 165 2.53 -8.75 -9.74
CA ASP A 165 3.84 -9.23 -10.10
C ASP A 165 4.76 -9.15 -8.87
N TYR A 166 5.51 -10.21 -8.61
CA TYR A 166 6.57 -10.24 -7.61
C TYR A 166 7.93 -10.28 -8.31
N VAL A 167 8.76 -9.29 -8.02
CA VAL A 167 10.11 -9.18 -8.54
C VAL A 167 11.09 -9.39 -7.39
N PHE A 168 12.00 -10.35 -7.55
CA PHE A 168 12.97 -10.76 -6.54
C PHE A 168 14.36 -10.25 -6.92
N TYR A 169 15.10 -9.74 -5.93
CA TYR A 169 16.41 -9.11 -6.10
C TYR A 169 17.40 -9.65 -5.06
N ARG A 170 18.68 -9.75 -5.48
CA ARG A 170 19.82 -10.08 -4.62
C ARG A 170 20.82 -8.93 -4.47
#